data_081ed2032713940ba64d78ae8accc163
#
_entry.id   081ed2032713940ba64d78ae8accc163
#
_cell.length_a   1.000
_cell.length_b   1.000
_cell.length_c   1.000
_cell.angle_alpha   90.00
_cell.angle_beta   90.00
_cell.angle_gamma   90.00
#
_symmetry.space_group_name_H-M   'P 1'
#
loop_
_entity.id
_entity.type
_entity.pdbx_description
1 polymer ?
#
loop_
_entity_poly.entity_id
_entity_poly.type
_entity_poly.pdbx_seq_one_letter_code
_entity_poly.pdbx_strand_id
1 'polypeptide(L)'
;MTDEPTAEEMAHTLRSEAGKVRRWLRSHQRHFEARQYAGYDTHDEAQVRRWLDMLARNLDMDAEELEEHGHQGNAGENPRAEGGHRRGRGR
;
A
#
# COMPACT_ATOMS: atom_id res chain seq x y z
N MET A 1 -27.53 -12.68 -6.36
CA MET A 1 -26.63 -11.69 -6.87
C MET A 1 -25.67 -11.21 -5.80
N THR A 2 -24.42 -11.13 -6.12
CA THR A 2 -23.45 -10.74 -5.12
C THR A 2 -23.02 -9.30 -5.35
N ASP A 3 -22.67 -8.66 -4.26
CA ASP A 3 -22.14 -7.31 -4.31
C ASP A 3 -20.66 -7.27 -4.05
N GLU A 4 -20.02 -8.43 -4.24
CA GLU A 4 -18.58 -8.48 -4.01
C GLU A 4 -17.84 -7.61 -5.00
N PRO A 5 -16.88 -6.84 -4.53
CA PRO A 5 -16.10 -6.02 -5.43
C PRO A 5 -15.17 -6.88 -6.29
N THR A 6 -14.88 -6.39 -7.48
CA THR A 6 -13.91 -7.04 -8.32
C THR A 6 -12.51 -6.77 -7.80
N ALA A 7 -11.54 -7.54 -8.33
CA ALA A 7 -10.15 -7.30 -7.96
C ALA A 7 -9.71 -5.89 -8.30
N GLU A 8 -10.18 -5.37 -9.44
CA GLU A 8 -9.84 -4.01 -9.83
C GLU A 8 -10.44 -2.98 -8.88
N GLU A 9 -11.68 -3.22 -8.45
CA GLU A 9 -12.30 -2.31 -7.51
C GLU A 9 -11.58 -2.32 -6.17
N MET A 10 -11.18 -3.50 -5.71
CA MET A 10 -10.44 -3.59 -4.47
C MET A 10 -9.07 -2.92 -4.59
N ALA A 11 -8.41 -3.10 -5.74
CA ALA A 11 -7.13 -2.43 -5.97
C ALA A 11 -7.28 -0.93 -5.94
N HIS A 12 -8.35 -0.42 -6.56
CA HIS A 12 -8.61 1.01 -6.54
C HIS A 12 -8.82 1.52 -5.12
N THR A 13 -9.57 0.76 -4.33
CA THR A 13 -9.80 1.15 -2.93
C THR A 13 -8.50 1.18 -2.15
N LEU A 14 -7.65 0.17 -2.36
CA LEU A 14 -6.37 0.12 -1.65
C LEU A 14 -5.48 1.31 -2.02
N ARG A 15 -5.45 1.66 -3.31
CA ARG A 15 -4.67 2.82 -3.73
C ARG A 15 -5.23 4.12 -3.16
N SER A 16 -6.55 4.21 -3.08
CA SER A 16 -7.19 5.37 -2.49
C SER A 16 -6.80 5.51 -1.01
N GLU A 17 -6.81 4.40 -0.29
CA GLU A 17 -6.41 4.43 1.13
C GLU A 17 -4.95 4.79 1.28
N ALA A 18 -4.09 4.24 0.41
CA ALA A 18 -2.68 4.62 0.44
C ALA A 18 -2.50 6.12 0.22
N GLY A 19 -3.29 6.67 -0.70
CA GLY A 19 -3.25 8.11 -0.96
C GLY A 19 -3.65 8.93 0.26
N LYS A 20 -4.66 8.46 0.98
CA LYS A 20 -5.08 9.16 2.20
C LYS A 20 -3.98 9.15 3.25
N VAL A 21 -3.32 8.00 3.42
CA VAL A 21 -2.23 7.91 4.38
C VAL A 21 -1.10 8.87 4.00
N ARG A 22 -0.76 8.91 2.71
CA ARG A 22 0.31 9.80 2.25
C ARG A 22 -0.04 11.26 2.43
N ARG A 23 -1.31 11.62 2.18
CA ARG A 23 -1.73 13.01 2.41
C ARG A 23 -1.63 13.38 3.88
N TRP A 24 -2.03 12.44 4.75
CA TRP A 24 -1.90 12.69 6.18
C TRP A 24 -0.45 12.90 6.58
N LEU A 25 0.43 12.05 6.05
CA LEU A 25 1.86 12.17 6.36
C LEU A 25 2.40 13.53 5.92
N ARG A 26 2.02 13.97 4.72
CA ARG A 26 2.48 15.26 4.23
C ARG A 26 1.95 16.41 5.07
N SER A 27 0.68 16.37 5.41
CA SER A 27 0.11 17.47 6.19
C SER A 27 0.65 17.49 7.61
N HIS A 28 1.06 16.35 8.13
CA HIS A 28 1.61 16.26 9.46
C HIS A 28 3.09 16.64 9.51
N GLN A 29 3.74 16.64 8.37
CA GLN A 29 5.20 16.80 8.31
C GLN A 29 5.67 18.08 8.98
N ARG A 30 5.00 19.18 8.71
CA ARG A 30 5.40 20.47 9.28
C ARG A 30 5.32 20.45 10.81
N HIS A 31 4.23 19.92 11.33
CA HIS A 31 4.08 19.86 12.79
C HIS A 31 5.15 18.98 13.39
N PHE A 32 5.43 17.87 12.73
CA PHE A 32 6.43 16.94 13.22
C PHE A 32 7.80 17.61 13.26
N GLU A 33 8.18 18.28 12.18
CA GLU A 33 9.47 18.95 12.09
C GLU A 33 9.56 20.11 13.10
N ALA A 34 8.47 20.83 13.26
CA ALA A 34 8.46 21.95 14.20
C ALA A 34 8.69 21.47 15.63
N ARG A 35 8.06 20.34 15.97
CA ARG A 35 8.25 19.80 17.32
C ARG A 35 9.66 19.28 17.51
N GLN A 36 10.23 18.64 16.49
CA GLN A 36 11.63 18.20 16.58
C GLN A 36 12.55 19.38 16.77
N TYR A 37 12.33 20.42 16.01
CA TYR A 37 13.17 21.62 16.09
C TYR A 37 13.06 22.25 17.46
N ALA A 38 11.86 22.22 18.04
CA ALA A 38 11.62 22.80 19.36
C ALA A 38 12.16 21.94 20.51
N GLY A 39 12.65 20.74 20.21
CA GLY A 39 13.25 19.89 21.22
C GLY A 39 12.31 18.92 21.88
N TYR A 40 11.08 18.78 21.38
CA TYR A 40 10.16 17.78 21.91
C TYR A 40 10.62 16.38 21.54
N ASP A 41 10.30 15.44 22.39
CA ASP A 41 10.58 14.04 22.11
C ASP A 41 9.56 13.55 21.08
N THR A 42 10.03 13.28 19.87
CA THR A 42 9.16 12.83 18.78
C THR A 42 9.44 11.39 18.38
N HIS A 43 10.05 10.62 19.29
CA HIS A 43 10.43 9.26 18.96
C HIS A 43 9.23 8.40 18.58
N ASP A 44 8.20 8.40 19.39
CA ASP A 44 7.01 7.59 19.13
C ASP A 44 6.30 8.07 17.89
N GLU A 45 6.25 9.38 17.71
CA GLU A 45 5.63 9.96 16.53
C GLU A 45 6.37 9.54 15.26
N ALA A 46 7.69 9.54 15.31
CA ALA A 46 8.50 9.10 14.17
C ALA A 46 8.24 7.64 13.86
N GLN A 47 8.06 6.82 14.88
CA GLN A 47 7.73 5.41 14.69
C GLN A 47 6.39 5.24 13.97
N VAL A 48 5.39 5.99 14.41
CA VAL A 48 4.08 5.94 13.78
C VAL A 48 4.16 6.39 12.33
N ARG A 49 4.89 7.46 12.07
CA ARG A 49 5.03 7.95 10.70
C ARG A 49 5.69 6.92 9.80
N ARG A 50 6.73 6.26 10.29
CA ARG A 50 7.40 5.22 9.53
C ARG A 50 6.47 4.05 9.25
N TRP A 51 5.71 3.67 10.25
CA TRP A 51 4.76 2.58 10.13
C TRP A 51 3.68 2.91 9.09
N LEU A 52 3.17 4.13 9.11
CA LEU A 52 2.16 4.56 8.14
C LEU A 52 2.72 4.58 6.73
N ASP A 53 3.99 5.00 6.57
CA ASP A 53 4.62 4.96 5.27
C ASP A 53 4.71 3.53 4.73
N MET A 54 5.09 2.61 5.60
CA MET A 54 5.14 1.20 5.23
C MET A 54 3.75 0.67 4.87
N LEU A 55 2.75 1.08 5.64
CA LEU A 55 1.39 0.67 5.35
C LEU A 55 0.95 1.14 3.96
N ALA A 56 1.25 2.40 3.63
CA ALA A 56 0.89 2.92 2.31
C ALA A 56 1.56 2.12 1.20
N ARG A 57 2.83 1.76 1.39
CA ARG A 57 3.54 0.97 0.40
C ARG A 57 2.93 -0.42 0.26
N ASN A 58 2.57 -1.03 1.38
CA ASN A 58 1.95 -2.35 1.34
C ASN A 58 0.60 -2.30 0.66
N LEU A 59 -0.16 -1.24 0.89
CA LEU A 59 -1.44 -1.09 0.21
C LEU A 59 -1.26 -1.00 -1.30
N ASP A 60 -0.25 -0.26 -1.75
CA ASP A 60 0.03 -0.17 -3.18
C ASP A 60 0.46 -1.52 -3.74
N MET A 61 1.30 -2.24 -3.02
CA MET A 61 1.75 -3.55 -3.46
C MET A 61 0.58 -4.53 -3.56
N ASP A 62 -0.28 -4.51 -2.57
CA ASP A 62 -1.45 -5.37 -2.59
C ASP A 62 -2.36 -5.02 -3.75
N ALA A 63 -2.49 -3.72 -4.06
CA ALA A 63 -3.29 -3.30 -5.20
C ALA A 63 -2.71 -3.83 -6.50
N GLU A 64 -1.39 -3.77 -6.64
CA GLU A 64 -0.75 -4.30 -7.83
C GLU A 64 -0.99 -5.79 -7.97
N GLU A 65 -0.89 -6.52 -6.87
CA GLU A 65 -1.14 -7.95 -6.90
C GLU A 65 -2.56 -8.27 -7.32
N LEU A 66 -3.49 -7.51 -6.79
CA LEU A 66 -4.90 -7.72 -7.14
C LEU A 66 -5.14 -7.47 -8.61
N GLU A 67 -4.51 -6.43 -9.16
CA GLU A 67 -4.67 -6.12 -10.56
C GLU A 67 -4.07 -7.21 -11.44
N GLU A 68 -2.90 -7.71 -11.06
CA GLU A 68 -2.27 -8.78 -11.80
C GLU A 68 -3.10 -10.06 -11.75
N HIS A 69 -3.60 -10.39 -10.57
CA HIS A 69 -4.42 -11.59 -10.43
C HIS A 69 -5.72 -11.46 -11.19
N GLY A 70 -6.30 -10.27 -11.22
CA GLY A 70 -7.50 -10.04 -11.98
C GLY A 70 -7.28 -10.32 -13.44
N HIS A 71 -6.17 -9.84 -13.99
CA HIS A 71 -5.82 -10.10 -15.38
C HIS A 71 -5.55 -11.57 -15.63
N GLN A 72 -4.77 -12.16 -14.75
CA GLN A 72 -4.44 -13.57 -14.89
C GLN A 72 -5.67 -14.45 -14.77
N GLY A 73 -6.54 -14.10 -13.86
CA GLY A 73 -7.78 -14.83 -13.73
C GLY A 73 -8.60 -14.77 -14.99
N ASN A 74 -8.59 -13.63 -15.62
CA ASN A 74 -9.31 -13.47 -16.89
C ASN A 74 -8.68 -14.29 -17.99
N ALA A 75 -7.36 -14.43 -17.93
CA ALA A 75 -6.66 -15.22 -18.93
C ALA A 75 -6.89 -16.70 -18.71
N GLY A 76 -7.49 -17.05 -17.58
CA GLY A 76 -7.72 -18.42 -17.30
C GLY A 76 -6.53 -19.10 -16.74
N GLU A 77 -5.81 -18.92 -16.49
CA GLU A 77 -4.83 -19.53 -16.02
C GLU A 77 -3.78 -19.63 -15.88
N ASN A 78 -3.33 -19.53 -15.76
CA ASN A 78 -2.20 -19.55 -15.94
C ASN A 78 -1.31 -20.07 -15.33
N PRO A 79 -0.69 -20.36 -15.29
CA PRO A 79 0.15 -20.94 -14.56
C PRO A 79 1.38 -20.60 -14.05
N ARG A 80 1.66 -20.31 -14.00
CA ARG A 80 2.72 -20.07 -13.67
C ARG A 80 3.29 -20.09 -12.93
N ALA A 81 3.12 -20.26 -12.99
CA ALA A 81 3.51 -20.20 -12.49
C ALA A 81 4.13 -19.98 -11.90
N GLU A 82 4.22 -19.88 -12.40
CA GLU A 82 4.74 -19.65 -11.92
C GLU A 82 5.28 -19.24 -11.36
N GLY A 83 5.35 -19.19 -11.50
CA GLY A 83 5.85 -18.83 -11.00
C GLY A 83 6.38 -18.07 -10.55
N GLY A 84 6.51 -18.03 -10.77
CA GLY A 84 6.88 -17.57 -10.41
C GLY A 84 7.39 -16.72 -10.05
N HIS A 85 7.53 -16.68 -10.24
CA HIS A 85 7.75 -16.13 -9.90
C HIS A 85 8.33 -15.52 -9.49
N ARG A 86 8.52 -15.46 -9.48
CA ARG A 86 8.72 -15.03 -9.05
C ARG A 86 9.34 -14.59 -8.60
N ARG A 87 9.49 -14.61 -8.74
CA ARG A 87 9.70 -14.22 -8.15
C ARG A 87 10.21 -13.82 -7.60
N GLY A 88 10.20 -13.69 -7.73
CA GLY A 88 10.42 -13.48 -7.17
C GLY A 88 10.88 -12.88 -6.70
N ARG A 89 10.98 -12.97 -7.06
CA ARG A 89 11.18 -12.67 -6.60
C ARG A 89 11.72 -12.46 -6.07
N GLY A 90 11.56 -12.38 -6.25
CA GLY A 90 11.65 -12.46 -5.87
C GLY A 90 12.22 -12.19 -5.53
N ARG A 91 12.51 -12.35 -5.69
CA ARG A 91 12.63 -12.37 -5.34
C ARG A 91 13.15 -12.37 -5.03
#